data_985b2ed101040032d8e15ee791403205
#
_entry.id   985b2ed101040032d8e15ee791403205
#
_cell.length_a   1.000
_cell.length_b   1.000
_cell.length_c   1.000
_cell.angle_alpha   90.00
_cell.angle_beta   90.00
_cell.angle_gamma   90.00
#
_symmetry.space_group_name_H-M   'P 1'
#
loop_
_entity.id
_entity.type
_entity.pdbx_description
1 polymer ?
#
loop_
_entity_poly.entity_id
_entity_poly.type
_entity_poly.pdbx_seq_one_letter_code
_entity_poly.pdbx_strand_id
1 'polypeptide(L)'
;LWYFNLPRCFTLVKNNIMSVKQLQLRAPQQGLFEFTAQVQVLVQESHISEGLCTLFVQHTSASLLIQENADPDVRTDLNNWFKRLVPEGDSLYTHTMEGADDMPAHIKSALTATSLSIPILNNRLTLGTWQGIYLWEHRRRGGMRTVVVHLGQ
;
A
#
# COMPACT_ATOMS: atom_id res chain seq x y z
N LEU A 1 -30.92 -19.02 -52.63
CA LEU A 1 -31.20 -18.64 -51.25
C LEU A 1 -30.07 -19.18 -50.41
N TRP A 2 -29.11 -18.34 -50.06
CA TRP A 2 -28.01 -18.68 -49.14
C TRP A 2 -28.34 -18.12 -47.77
N TYR A 3 -28.63 -18.99 -46.80
CA TYR A 3 -28.76 -18.61 -45.40
C TYR A 3 -27.35 -18.52 -44.76
N PHE A 4 -26.91 -17.32 -44.49
CA PHE A 4 -25.75 -17.09 -43.64
C PHE A 4 -26.15 -17.35 -42.19
N ASN A 5 -25.67 -18.45 -41.61
CA ASN A 5 -25.69 -18.68 -40.17
C ASN A 5 -24.62 -17.80 -39.53
N LEU A 6 -25.02 -16.66 -39.00
CA LEU A 6 -24.16 -15.86 -38.12
C LEU A 6 -23.97 -16.60 -36.77
N PRO A 7 -22.70 -16.78 -36.33
CA PRO A 7 -22.49 -17.37 -35.03
C PRO A 7 -23.06 -16.42 -33.94
N ARG A 8 -23.91 -16.98 -33.06
CA ARG A 8 -24.38 -16.25 -31.89
C ARG A 8 -23.16 -15.85 -31.05
N CYS A 9 -22.87 -14.56 -31.03
CA CYS A 9 -21.92 -13.99 -30.11
C CYS A 9 -22.44 -14.20 -28.69
N PHE A 10 -21.95 -15.22 -28.00
CA PHE A 10 -22.17 -15.37 -26.58
C PHE A 10 -21.37 -14.25 -25.90
N THR A 11 -22.04 -13.18 -25.55
CA THR A 11 -21.47 -12.17 -24.63
C THR A 11 -21.29 -12.87 -23.29
N LEU A 12 -20.08 -13.31 -23.02
CA LEU A 12 -19.69 -13.70 -21.66
C LEU A 12 -19.86 -12.47 -20.79
N VAL A 13 -20.94 -12.43 -20.00
CA VAL A 13 -21.05 -11.48 -18.90
C VAL A 13 -19.94 -11.86 -17.91
N LYS A 14 -18.78 -11.20 -18.00
CA LYS A 14 -17.79 -11.29 -16.96
C LYS A 14 -18.46 -10.71 -15.69
N ASN A 15 -18.79 -11.58 -14.75
CA ASN A 15 -19.10 -11.11 -13.41
C ASN A 15 -17.86 -10.37 -12.90
N ASN A 16 -17.91 -9.03 -12.88
CA ASN A 16 -16.86 -8.23 -12.29
C ASN A 16 -16.79 -8.59 -10.80
N ILE A 17 -15.81 -9.40 -10.45
CA ILE A 17 -15.52 -9.71 -9.05
C ILE A 17 -14.78 -8.48 -8.49
N MET A 18 -15.40 -7.84 -7.51
CA MET A 18 -14.82 -6.70 -6.80
C MET A 18 -14.99 -6.92 -5.30
N SER A 19 -13.94 -6.63 -4.55
CA SER A 19 -13.95 -6.75 -3.09
C SER A 19 -13.20 -5.60 -2.45
N VAL A 20 -13.75 -5.05 -1.38
CA VAL A 20 -13.08 -4.04 -0.53
C VAL A 20 -12.95 -4.62 0.87
N LYS A 21 -11.74 -4.64 1.38
CA LYS A 21 -11.39 -5.13 2.73
C LYS A 21 -10.61 -4.06 3.48
N GLN A 22 -10.53 -4.19 4.80
CA GLN A 22 -9.67 -3.36 5.63
C GLN A 22 -8.69 -4.23 6.40
N LEU A 23 -7.42 -3.85 6.36
CA LEU A 23 -6.37 -4.41 7.20
C LEU A 23 -6.06 -3.44 8.34
N GLN A 24 -5.98 -3.98 9.57
CA GLN A 24 -5.50 -3.26 10.73
C GLN A 24 -4.06 -3.65 10.99
N LEU A 25 -3.14 -2.72 10.74
CA LEU A 25 -1.71 -2.95 10.89
C LEU A 25 -1.19 -2.27 12.14
N ARG A 26 -0.45 -3.02 12.97
CA ARG A 26 0.20 -2.46 14.14
C ARG A 26 1.58 -1.93 13.77
N ALA A 27 1.77 -0.62 13.88
CA ALA A 27 3.05 0.07 13.70
C ALA A 27 3.40 0.84 14.99
N PRO A 28 4.01 0.19 16.00
CA PRO A 28 4.15 0.77 17.33
C PRO A 28 5.15 1.93 17.41
N GLN A 29 6.03 2.04 16.42
CA GLN A 29 7.09 3.04 16.38
C GLN A 29 7.37 3.48 14.94
N GLN A 30 8.17 4.51 14.77
CA GLN A 30 8.65 4.95 13.47
C GLN A 30 9.42 3.83 12.74
N GLY A 31 9.11 3.61 11.46
CA GLY A 31 9.78 2.61 10.61
C GLY A 31 8.90 1.99 9.55
N LEU A 32 9.49 1.05 8.82
CA LEU A 32 8.84 0.28 7.77
C LEU A 32 8.38 -1.08 8.31
N PHE A 33 7.09 -1.36 8.14
CA PHE A 33 6.43 -2.60 8.58
C PHE A 33 5.90 -3.33 7.36
N GLU A 34 6.51 -4.47 7.04
CA GLU A 34 6.09 -5.29 5.91
C GLU A 34 4.76 -5.97 6.18
N PHE A 35 3.86 -5.96 5.18
CA PHE A 35 2.55 -6.64 5.25
C PHE A 35 2.16 -7.33 3.93
N THR A 36 3.15 -7.67 3.11
CA THR A 36 2.98 -8.36 1.81
C THR A 36 2.15 -9.63 1.95
N ALA A 37 2.44 -10.44 2.97
CA ALA A 37 1.75 -11.73 3.17
C ALA A 37 0.26 -11.54 3.45
N GLN A 38 -0.12 -10.53 4.23
CA GLN A 38 -1.53 -10.24 4.53
C GLN A 38 -2.30 -9.84 3.27
N VAL A 39 -1.69 -9.02 2.40
CA VAL A 39 -2.32 -8.64 1.13
C VAL A 39 -2.42 -9.85 0.20
N GLN A 40 -1.38 -10.68 0.12
CA GLN A 40 -1.38 -11.87 -0.72
C GLN A 40 -2.47 -12.88 -0.31
N VAL A 41 -2.73 -13.03 0.98
CA VAL A 41 -3.85 -13.86 1.49
C VAL A 41 -5.19 -13.33 0.96
N LEU A 42 -5.44 -12.01 1.05
CA LEU A 42 -6.67 -11.42 0.56
C LEU A 42 -6.85 -11.60 -0.96
N VAL A 43 -5.76 -11.51 -1.73
CA VAL A 43 -5.78 -11.79 -3.18
C VAL A 43 -6.17 -13.23 -3.45
N GLN A 44 -5.60 -14.20 -2.72
CA GLN A 44 -5.94 -15.62 -2.86
C GLN A 44 -7.39 -15.91 -2.51
N GLU A 45 -7.89 -15.35 -1.42
CA GLU A 45 -9.28 -15.50 -0.97
C GLU A 45 -10.31 -14.86 -1.93
N SER A 46 -9.89 -13.84 -2.69
CA SER A 46 -10.76 -13.17 -3.66
C SER A 46 -11.06 -14.02 -4.90
N HIS A 47 -10.25 -15.04 -5.18
CA HIS A 47 -10.29 -15.86 -6.40
C HIS A 47 -10.16 -15.05 -7.71
N ILE A 48 -9.64 -13.82 -7.65
CA ILE A 48 -9.36 -13.00 -8.82
C ILE A 48 -8.08 -13.51 -9.48
N SER A 49 -8.19 -14.08 -10.68
CA SER A 49 -7.01 -14.59 -11.41
C SER A 49 -6.21 -13.47 -12.05
N GLU A 50 -6.88 -12.45 -12.58
CA GLU A 50 -6.29 -11.29 -13.25
C GLU A 50 -7.04 -10.04 -12.83
N GLY A 51 -6.32 -8.97 -12.50
CA GLY A 51 -6.94 -7.73 -12.04
C GLY A 51 -5.95 -6.78 -11.36
N LEU A 52 -6.48 -5.96 -10.47
CA LEU A 52 -5.72 -4.94 -9.77
C LEU A 52 -5.99 -4.99 -8.26
N CYS A 53 -4.93 -4.97 -7.49
CA CYS A 53 -4.95 -4.72 -6.05
C CYS A 53 -4.57 -3.27 -5.81
N THR A 54 -5.50 -2.47 -5.29
CA THR A 54 -5.22 -1.10 -4.86
C THR A 54 -5.24 -1.02 -3.35
N LEU A 55 -4.17 -0.47 -2.78
CA LEU A 55 -4.00 -0.24 -1.35
C LEU A 55 -4.13 1.26 -1.07
N PHE A 56 -4.80 1.62 0.03
CA PHE A 56 -4.92 3.01 0.46
C PHE A 56 -4.79 3.10 1.99
N VAL A 57 -3.80 3.85 2.48
CA VAL A 57 -3.65 4.09 3.92
C VAL A 57 -4.55 5.24 4.38
N GLN A 58 -5.37 4.98 5.39
CA GLN A 58 -6.28 5.97 5.98
C GLN A 58 -5.57 6.74 7.12
N HIS A 59 -4.46 7.43 6.78
CA HIS A 59 -3.71 8.21 7.76
C HIS A 59 -2.91 9.35 7.11
N THR A 60 -2.69 10.42 7.84
CA THR A 60 -1.96 11.61 7.39
C THR A 60 -0.48 11.64 7.85
N SER A 61 -0.07 10.70 8.70
CA SER A 61 1.30 10.59 9.22
C SER A 61 1.92 9.20 9.01
N ALA A 62 1.37 8.45 8.05
CA ALA A 62 1.88 7.18 7.58
C ALA A 62 1.70 7.09 6.06
N SER A 63 2.49 6.26 5.41
CA SER A 63 2.46 6.07 3.96
C SER A 63 2.68 4.62 3.55
N LEU A 64 2.59 4.34 2.26
CA LEU A 64 2.82 3.03 1.67
C LEU A 64 4.06 3.06 0.78
N LEU A 65 4.78 1.93 0.73
CA LEU A 65 5.98 1.79 -0.08
C LEU A 65 6.10 0.35 -0.60
N ILE A 66 6.54 0.20 -1.84
CA ILE A 66 7.10 -1.06 -2.35
C ILE A 66 8.61 -0.89 -2.37
N GLN A 67 9.32 -1.75 -1.65
CA GLN A 67 10.76 -1.66 -1.50
C GLN A 67 11.36 -3.04 -1.25
N GLU A 68 12.70 -3.12 -1.28
CA GLU A 68 13.44 -4.33 -1.00
C GLU A 68 13.13 -4.91 0.38
N ASN A 69 12.91 -6.22 0.43
CA ASN A 69 12.60 -6.96 1.65
C ASN A 69 13.71 -7.96 2.07
N ALA A 70 14.78 -8.08 1.28
CA ALA A 70 15.88 -9.03 1.57
C ALA A 70 16.87 -8.46 2.58
N ASP A 71 17.36 -7.23 2.37
CA ASP A 71 18.33 -6.59 3.25
C ASP A 71 17.66 -5.63 4.24
N PRO A 72 17.74 -5.89 5.57
CA PRO A 72 17.19 -4.99 6.57
C PRO A 72 17.87 -3.62 6.61
N ASP A 73 19.10 -3.48 6.14
CA ASP A 73 19.84 -2.23 6.15
C ASP A 73 19.21 -1.20 5.21
N VAL A 74 18.58 -1.63 4.12
CA VAL A 74 17.81 -0.73 3.23
C VAL A 74 16.74 0.04 4.02
N ARG A 75 16.02 -0.63 4.91
CA ARG A 75 14.98 0.01 5.74
C ARG A 75 15.58 0.99 6.74
N THR A 76 16.72 0.62 7.31
CA THR A 76 17.47 1.45 8.26
C THR A 76 17.97 2.71 7.56
N ASP A 77 18.57 2.58 6.39
CA ASP A 77 19.12 3.70 5.62
C ASP A 77 18.04 4.65 5.12
N LEU A 78 16.92 4.13 4.62
CA LEU A 78 15.76 4.94 4.23
C LEU A 78 15.23 5.76 5.41
N ASN A 79 15.06 5.15 6.58
CA ASN A 79 14.61 5.85 7.78
C ASN A 79 15.59 6.95 8.19
N ASN A 80 16.90 6.66 8.19
CA ASN A 80 17.93 7.62 8.57
C ASN A 80 18.04 8.75 7.57
N TRP A 81 17.96 8.45 6.27
CA TRP A 81 17.96 9.46 5.22
C TRP A 81 16.77 10.41 5.36
N PHE A 82 15.57 9.85 5.61
CA PHE A 82 14.35 10.63 5.73
C PHE A 82 14.31 11.49 7.00
N LYS A 83 14.93 11.03 8.11
CA LYS A 83 15.14 11.85 9.30
C LYS A 83 15.99 13.09 9.03
N ARG A 84 17.04 12.95 8.20
CA ARG A 84 17.91 14.09 7.81
C ARG A 84 17.20 15.03 6.85
N LEU A 85 16.41 14.49 5.91
CA LEU A 85 15.69 15.30 4.93
C LEU A 85 14.60 16.17 5.57
N VAL A 86 13.88 15.62 6.54
CA VAL A 86 12.77 16.28 7.23
C VAL A 86 13.05 16.26 8.74
N PRO A 87 13.81 17.25 9.26
CA PRO A 87 14.19 17.31 10.67
C PRO A 87 13.00 17.68 11.53
N GLU A 88 13.06 17.27 12.78
CA GLU A 88 12.12 17.68 13.81
C GLU A 88 12.53 19.02 14.42
N GLY A 89 11.54 19.77 14.93
CA GLY A 89 11.80 21.01 15.67
C GLY A 89 12.28 22.17 14.80
N ASP A 90 12.02 22.17 13.49
CA ASP A 90 12.29 23.31 12.63
C ASP A 90 11.46 24.51 13.09
N SER A 91 12.13 25.66 13.26
CA SER A 91 11.50 26.91 13.73
C SER A 91 10.44 27.48 12.78
N LEU A 92 10.42 27.01 11.54
CA LEU A 92 9.40 27.38 10.53
C LEU A 92 8.07 26.62 10.70
N TYR A 93 8.06 25.55 11.50
CA TYR A 93 6.83 24.81 11.73
C TYR A 93 5.90 25.55 12.68
N THR A 94 4.65 25.76 12.26
CA THR A 94 3.58 26.36 13.06
C THR A 94 2.67 25.30 13.70
N HIS A 95 2.64 24.07 13.14
CA HIS A 95 1.90 22.93 13.67
C HIS A 95 2.74 22.20 14.72
N THR A 96 2.59 22.56 16.00
CA THR A 96 3.48 22.12 17.08
C THR A 96 2.77 21.47 18.28
N MET A 97 1.42 21.51 18.30
CA MET A 97 0.65 21.09 19.49
C MET A 97 0.68 19.59 19.74
N GLU A 98 0.87 18.77 18.71
CA GLU A 98 0.85 17.31 18.78
C GLU A 98 2.25 16.68 18.92
N GLY A 99 3.27 17.52 19.15
CA GLY A 99 4.66 17.09 19.37
C GLY A 99 5.59 17.47 18.21
N ALA A 100 6.90 17.46 18.48
CA ALA A 100 7.92 17.90 17.54
C ALA A 100 8.05 17.01 16.29
N ASP A 101 7.55 15.78 16.37
CA ASP A 101 7.59 14.80 15.27
C ASP A 101 6.35 14.84 14.37
N ASP A 102 5.31 15.60 14.73
CA ASP A 102 4.04 15.55 14.02
C ASP A 102 4.11 16.23 12.65
N MET A 103 4.49 17.51 12.59
CA MET A 103 4.65 18.18 11.29
C MET A 103 5.64 17.49 10.37
N PRO A 104 6.83 17.03 10.83
CA PRO A 104 7.71 16.17 10.05
C PRO A 104 7.03 14.91 9.51
N ALA A 105 6.17 14.26 10.30
CA ALA A 105 5.45 13.07 9.85
C ALA A 105 4.44 13.39 8.74
N HIS A 106 3.75 14.53 8.81
CA HIS A 106 2.88 15.01 7.73
C HIS A 106 3.67 15.28 6.44
N ILE A 107 4.82 15.95 6.54
CA ILE A 107 5.67 16.22 5.38
C ILE A 107 6.17 14.91 4.75
N LYS A 108 6.64 13.96 5.55
CA LYS A 108 7.10 12.65 5.07
C LYS A 108 5.96 11.90 4.37
N SER A 109 4.75 11.94 4.92
CA SER A 109 3.58 11.33 4.30
C SER A 109 3.21 12.01 2.97
N ALA A 110 3.36 13.32 2.87
CA ALA A 110 3.11 14.08 1.63
C ALA A 110 4.15 13.81 0.54
N LEU A 111 5.39 13.46 0.91
CA LEU A 111 6.48 13.13 -0.01
C LEU A 111 6.47 11.67 -0.49
N THR A 112 5.63 10.83 0.11
CA THR A 112 5.53 9.40 -0.18
C THR A 112 4.13 9.01 -0.66
N ALA A 113 3.90 7.75 -1.00
CA ALA A 113 2.62 7.31 -1.54
C ALA A 113 1.61 7.01 -0.43
N THR A 114 0.37 7.50 -0.58
CA THR A 114 -0.76 7.09 0.27
C THR A 114 -1.55 5.93 -0.33
N SER A 115 -1.32 5.62 -1.61
CA SER A 115 -1.91 4.48 -2.29
C SER A 115 -0.90 3.78 -3.18
N LEU A 116 -1.10 2.48 -3.39
CA LEU A 116 -0.33 1.65 -4.31
C LEU A 116 -1.30 0.86 -5.18
N SER A 117 -0.93 0.64 -6.44
CA SER A 117 -1.66 -0.24 -7.36
C SER A 117 -0.73 -1.32 -7.86
N ILE A 118 -1.10 -2.58 -7.65
CA ILE A 118 -0.29 -3.75 -7.96
C ILE A 118 -1.12 -4.69 -8.83
N PRO A 119 -0.68 -5.03 -10.05
CA PRO A 119 -1.38 -6.00 -10.88
C PRO A 119 -1.47 -7.37 -10.19
N ILE A 120 -2.58 -8.07 -10.44
CA ILE A 120 -2.79 -9.46 -10.07
C ILE A 120 -2.70 -10.31 -11.32
N LEU A 121 -1.92 -11.38 -11.26
CA LEU A 121 -1.81 -12.38 -12.32
C LEU A 121 -1.73 -13.78 -11.67
N ASN A 122 -2.53 -14.71 -12.18
CA ASN A 122 -2.61 -16.08 -11.64
C ASN A 122 -2.90 -16.11 -10.13
N ASN A 123 -3.80 -15.23 -9.68
CA ASN A 123 -4.19 -15.09 -8.26
C ASN A 123 -3.03 -14.72 -7.33
N ARG A 124 -2.04 -13.96 -7.86
CA ARG A 124 -0.86 -13.49 -7.14
C ARG A 124 -0.57 -12.04 -7.46
N LEU A 125 -0.03 -11.32 -6.49
CA LEU A 125 0.56 -10.00 -6.71
C LEU A 125 1.78 -10.13 -7.63
N THR A 126 1.90 -9.26 -8.64
CA THR A 126 3.02 -9.28 -9.60
C THR A 126 4.25 -8.54 -9.06
N LEU A 127 4.60 -8.79 -7.79
CA LEU A 127 5.80 -8.21 -7.20
C LEU A 127 7.06 -8.91 -7.73
N GLY A 128 8.14 -8.13 -7.88
CA GLY A 128 9.47 -8.66 -8.15
C GLY A 128 10.03 -9.44 -6.96
N THR A 129 11.09 -10.22 -7.21
CA THR A 129 11.69 -11.14 -6.20
C THR A 129 12.04 -10.47 -4.88
N TRP A 130 12.51 -9.24 -4.93
CA TRP A 130 12.95 -8.47 -3.76
C TRP A 130 11.96 -7.40 -3.31
N GLN A 131 10.75 -7.37 -3.87
CA GLN A 131 9.75 -6.36 -3.54
C GLN A 131 8.85 -6.86 -2.42
N GLY A 132 8.76 -6.06 -1.35
CA GLY A 132 7.78 -6.18 -0.29
C GLY A 132 6.90 -4.93 -0.21
N ILE A 133 5.70 -5.09 0.32
CA ILE A 133 4.75 -4.00 0.58
C ILE A 133 4.92 -3.56 2.02
N TYR A 134 5.17 -2.27 2.22
CA TYR A 134 5.42 -1.70 3.53
C TYR A 134 4.42 -0.60 3.89
N LEU A 135 4.01 -0.60 5.14
CA LEU A 135 3.50 0.56 5.83
C LEU A 135 4.71 1.32 6.41
N TRP A 136 4.87 2.59 6.08
CA TRP A 136 5.89 3.46 6.64
C TRP A 136 5.27 4.37 7.69
N GLU A 137 5.50 4.07 8.97
CA GLU A 137 5.07 4.90 10.08
C GLU A 137 6.07 6.03 10.29
N HIS A 138 5.56 7.27 10.34
CA HIS A 138 6.41 8.45 10.44
C HIS A 138 6.44 9.08 11.83
N ARG A 139 5.50 8.72 12.72
CA ARG A 139 5.48 9.17 14.12
C ARG A 139 6.42 8.33 14.97
N ARG A 140 7.08 8.95 15.98
CA ARG A 140 7.89 8.23 16.98
C ARG A 140 7.08 7.20 17.76
N ARG A 141 5.84 7.57 18.14
CA ARG A 141 4.83 6.68 18.72
C ARG A 141 3.74 6.48 17.70
N GLY A 142 3.78 5.35 17.07
CA GLY A 142 2.76 4.94 16.11
C GLY A 142 1.53 4.34 16.79
N GLY A 143 0.89 3.40 16.12
CA GLY A 143 -0.35 2.78 16.62
C GLY A 143 -0.91 1.77 15.65
N MET A 144 -2.23 1.62 15.68
CA MET A 144 -2.96 0.89 14.67
C MET A 144 -3.18 1.79 13.46
N ARG A 145 -2.96 1.25 12.26
CA ARG A 145 -3.16 1.93 10.98
C ARG A 145 -4.07 1.10 10.11
N THR A 146 -5.07 1.75 9.54
CA THR A 146 -6.00 1.10 8.62
C THR A 146 -5.51 1.25 7.18
N VAL A 147 -5.41 0.13 6.49
CA VAL A 147 -5.17 0.08 5.04
C VAL A 147 -6.39 -0.53 4.37
N VAL A 148 -7.01 0.22 3.47
CA VAL A 148 -8.08 -0.28 2.61
C VAL A 148 -7.46 -1.04 1.46
N VAL A 149 -7.96 -2.24 1.20
CA VAL A 149 -7.53 -3.11 0.09
C VAL A 149 -8.71 -3.27 -0.85
N HIS A 150 -8.59 -2.73 -2.05
CA HIS A 150 -9.54 -2.94 -3.14
C HIS A 150 -8.97 -3.96 -4.11
N LEU A 151 -9.76 -5.00 -4.39
CA LEU A 151 -9.44 -6.05 -5.36
C LEU A 151 -10.51 -6.02 -6.45
N GLY A 152 -10.11 -5.89 -7.71
CA GLY A 152 -11.05 -5.82 -8.83
C GLY A 152 -10.45 -6.37 -10.13
N GLN A 153 -11.36 -6.85 -11.00
CA GLN A 153 -11.06 -7.23 -12.38
C GLN A 153 -11.34 -6.07 -13.34
#